data_5d29aeaf4c3233d62a37a105bbab8a8e
#
_entry.id   5d29aeaf4c3233d62a37a105bbab8a8e
#
_cell.length_a   1.000
_cell.length_b   1.000
_cell.length_c   1.000
_cell.angle_alpha   90.00
_cell.angle_beta   90.00
_cell.angle_gamma   90.00
#
_symmetry.space_group_name_H-M   'P 1'
#
loop_
_entity.id
_entity.type
_entity.pdbx_description
1 polymer ?
#
loop_
_entity_poly.entity_id
_entity_poly.type
_entity_poly.pdbx_seq_one_letter_code
_entity_poly.pdbx_strand_id
1 'polypeptide(L)'
;MSVRALDPSTIEARFDVADGYYLYRDRIHFSVGSSGNLPAELPRGQRKHDEFFGDVETYRGPVVIRVPLPTPTPGRTLELYADSQGCADVGVCYPPNAQVLQVGLPAPGAKPGPYVEAAPRKSWLK
;
A
#
# COMPACT_ATOMS: atom_id res chain seq x y z
N MET A 1 3.00 -3.00 -6.43
CA MET A 1 2.51 -3.31 -5.08
C MET A 1 1.79 -4.64 -5.07
N SER A 2 2.00 -5.41 -4.03
CA SER A 2 1.30 -6.67 -3.83
C SER A 2 0.72 -6.74 -2.43
N VAL A 3 -0.36 -7.49 -2.25
CA VAL A 3 -1.00 -7.67 -0.95
C VAL A 3 -1.36 -9.13 -0.74
N ARG A 4 -1.43 -9.53 0.52
CA ARG A 4 -1.99 -10.82 0.92
C ARG A 4 -2.70 -10.67 2.26
N ALA A 5 -3.62 -11.56 2.54
CA ALA A 5 -4.25 -11.63 3.85
C ALA A 5 -3.42 -12.55 4.74
N LEU A 6 -2.98 -12.05 5.87
CA LEU A 6 -2.27 -12.86 6.88
C LEU A 6 -3.25 -13.72 7.68
N ASP A 7 -4.40 -13.14 7.97
CA ASP A 7 -5.50 -13.77 8.70
C ASP A 7 -6.80 -13.01 8.35
N PRO A 8 -7.96 -13.42 8.87
CA PRO A 8 -9.23 -12.76 8.51
C PRO A 8 -9.32 -11.28 8.89
N SER A 9 -8.40 -10.77 9.72
CA SER A 9 -8.46 -9.40 10.21
C SER A 9 -7.20 -8.59 9.90
N THR A 10 -6.24 -9.14 9.14
CA THR A 10 -4.98 -8.42 8.87
C THR A 10 -4.55 -8.62 7.42
N ILE A 11 -4.28 -7.53 6.75
CA ILE A 11 -3.72 -7.53 5.40
C ILE A 11 -2.27 -7.07 5.48
N GLU A 12 -1.41 -7.69 4.67
CA GLU A 12 -0.03 -7.27 4.50
C GLU A 12 0.15 -6.72 3.11
N ALA A 13 0.55 -5.46 3.01
CA ALA A 13 0.83 -4.80 1.74
C ALA A 13 2.34 -4.66 1.58
N ARG A 14 2.82 -4.93 0.39
CA ARG A 14 4.24 -4.84 0.07
C ARG A 14 4.45 -3.93 -1.12
N PHE A 15 5.33 -2.95 -0.94
CA PHE A 15 5.81 -2.09 -2.02
C PHE A 15 7.28 -2.42 -2.28
N ASP A 16 7.64 -2.55 -3.54
CA ASP A 16 9.03 -2.68 -3.97
C ASP A 16 9.38 -1.40 -4.73
N VAL A 17 9.99 -0.46 -4.03
CA VAL A 17 10.35 0.83 -4.61
C VAL A 17 11.63 0.65 -5.42
N ALA A 18 11.58 0.98 -6.71
CA ALA A 18 12.72 0.83 -7.60
C ALA A 18 13.87 1.78 -7.21
N ASP A 19 15.09 1.39 -7.57
CA ASP A 19 16.25 2.23 -7.34
C ASP A 19 16.07 3.59 -8.02
N GLY A 20 16.45 4.66 -7.33
CA GLY A 20 16.29 6.01 -7.83
C GLY A 20 14.93 6.63 -7.59
N TYR A 21 14.05 5.90 -6.87
CA TYR A 21 12.71 6.36 -6.54
C TYR A 21 12.47 6.31 -5.04
N TYR A 22 11.45 7.02 -4.59
CA TYR A 22 11.00 6.95 -3.20
C TYR A 22 9.51 7.21 -3.10
N LEU A 23 8.89 6.66 -2.05
CA LEU A 23 7.48 6.89 -1.73
C LEU A 23 7.37 7.76 -0.50
N TYR A 24 6.36 8.64 -0.49
CA TYR A 24 6.04 9.44 0.70
C TYR A 24 5.22 8.61 1.68
N ARG A 25 5.70 8.48 2.89
CA ARG A 25 5.02 7.74 3.95
C ARG A 25 3.61 8.28 4.20
N ASP A 26 3.47 9.59 4.27
CA ASP A 26 2.21 10.23 4.58
C ASP A 26 1.20 10.21 3.43
N ARG A 27 1.60 9.73 2.26
CA ARG A 27 0.73 9.63 1.10
C ARG A 27 0.27 8.21 0.82
N ILE A 28 0.57 7.29 1.72
CA ILE A 28 0.13 5.90 1.59
C ILE A 28 -1.14 5.73 2.42
N HIS A 29 -2.24 5.37 1.77
CA HIS A 29 -3.55 5.20 2.40
C HIS A 29 -4.22 3.94 1.89
N PHE A 30 -4.95 3.28 2.77
CA PHE A 30 -5.74 2.10 2.42
C PHE A 30 -7.18 2.31 2.85
N SER A 31 -8.11 1.77 2.06
CA SER A 31 -9.54 1.79 2.40
C SER A 31 -10.24 0.58 1.83
N VAL A 32 -11.40 0.26 2.39
CA VAL A 32 -12.26 -0.81 1.90
C VAL A 32 -13.68 -0.28 1.77
N GLY A 33 -14.26 -0.47 0.58
CA GLY A 33 -15.62 0.00 0.32
C GLY A 33 -15.81 1.46 0.68
N SER A 34 -16.87 1.76 1.42
CA SER A 34 -17.19 3.13 1.85
C SER A 34 -16.74 3.42 3.28
N SER A 35 -15.90 2.58 3.87
CA SER A 35 -15.53 2.68 5.28
C SER A 35 -14.52 3.79 5.60
N GLY A 36 -14.01 4.50 4.61
CA GLY A 36 -12.98 5.49 4.82
C GLY A 36 -11.60 4.86 4.99
N ASN A 37 -10.62 5.66 5.40
CA ASN A 37 -9.26 5.17 5.52
C ASN A 37 -9.10 4.17 6.66
N LEU A 38 -8.38 3.09 6.38
CA LEU A 38 -8.04 2.09 7.38
C LEU A 38 -6.77 2.52 8.11
N PRO A 39 -6.66 2.25 9.42
CA PRO A 39 -5.39 2.44 10.09
C PRO A 39 -4.35 1.47 9.52
N ALA A 40 -3.13 1.94 9.30
CA ALA A 40 -2.06 1.13 8.78
C ALA A 40 -0.84 1.26 9.68
N GLU A 41 -0.15 0.15 9.90
CA GLU A 41 1.07 0.13 10.67
C GLU A 41 2.23 0.41 9.72
N LEU A 42 2.51 1.70 9.56
CA LEU A 42 3.55 2.17 8.65
C LEU A 42 4.90 2.10 9.37
N PRO A 43 5.89 1.40 8.79
CA PRO A 43 7.22 1.40 9.40
C PRO A 43 7.84 2.79 9.35
N ARG A 44 8.89 2.98 10.13
CA ARG A 44 9.63 4.23 10.12
C ARG A 44 10.34 4.37 8.77
N GLY A 45 10.22 5.57 8.17
CA GLY A 45 10.91 5.89 6.93
C GLY A 45 12.19 6.66 7.17
N GLN A 46 12.83 7.05 6.08
CA GLN A 46 13.98 7.95 6.13
C GLN A 46 13.50 9.38 6.04
N ARG A 47 14.07 10.24 6.86
CA ARG A 47 13.80 11.67 6.78
C ARG A 47 14.46 12.26 5.57
N LYS A 48 13.74 13.12 4.86
CA LYS A 48 14.22 13.79 3.69
C LYS A 48 13.67 15.21 3.65
N HIS A 49 14.52 16.17 3.32
CA HIS A 49 14.05 17.51 2.97
C HIS A 49 13.71 17.51 1.49
N ASP A 50 12.42 17.54 1.20
CA ASP A 50 11.90 17.45 -0.16
C ASP A 50 11.53 18.85 -0.64
N GLU A 51 11.92 19.19 -1.85
CA GLU A 51 11.67 20.54 -2.38
C GLU A 51 10.18 20.78 -2.69
N PHE A 52 9.37 19.73 -2.72
CA PHE A 52 7.93 19.86 -2.99
C PHE A 52 7.09 19.87 -1.72
N PHE A 53 7.46 19.09 -0.72
CA PHE A 53 6.66 18.90 0.49
C PHE A 53 7.40 19.24 1.79
N GLY A 54 8.64 19.70 1.72
CA GLY A 54 9.41 20.04 2.91
C GLY A 54 9.98 18.81 3.61
N ASP A 55 9.97 18.81 4.94
CA ASP A 55 10.51 17.70 5.70
C ASP A 55 9.50 16.56 5.74
N VAL A 56 9.87 15.43 5.15
CA VAL A 56 8.99 14.25 5.02
C VAL A 56 9.75 12.99 5.38
N GLU A 57 8.99 11.92 5.64
CA GLU A 57 9.54 10.57 5.71
C GLU A 57 9.26 9.86 4.40
N THR A 58 10.26 9.12 3.92
CA THR A 58 10.18 8.40 2.65
C THR A 58 10.61 6.97 2.80
N TYR A 59 10.15 6.13 1.85
CA TYR A 59 10.53 4.74 1.78
C TYR A 59 11.30 4.47 0.50
N ARG A 60 12.31 3.60 0.62
CA ARG A 60 13.07 3.10 -0.52
C ARG A 60 13.19 1.58 -0.40
N GLY A 61 13.26 0.89 -1.55
CA GLY A 61 13.38 -0.54 -1.57
C GLY A 61 12.12 -1.26 -1.10
N PRO A 62 12.23 -2.44 -0.52
CA PRO A 62 11.07 -3.18 -0.06
C PRO A 62 10.48 -2.58 1.22
N VAL A 63 9.16 -2.41 1.23
CA VAL A 63 8.41 -1.89 2.39
C VAL A 63 7.23 -2.79 2.63
N VAL A 64 7.07 -3.24 3.86
CA VAL A 64 5.95 -4.09 4.28
C VAL A 64 5.09 -3.33 5.28
N ILE A 65 3.80 -3.25 4.99
CA ILE A 65 2.84 -2.49 5.80
C ILE A 65 1.71 -3.44 6.21
N ARG A 66 1.39 -3.47 7.49
CA ARG A 66 0.25 -4.24 8.00
C ARG A 66 -0.96 -3.33 8.14
N VAL A 67 -2.09 -3.82 7.67
CA VAL A 67 -3.35 -3.08 7.69
C VAL A 67 -4.37 -3.90 8.47
N PRO A 68 -4.61 -3.58 9.74
CA PRO A 68 -5.66 -4.24 10.51
C PRO A 68 -7.04 -3.90 9.94
N LEU A 69 -7.91 -4.88 9.88
CA LEU A 69 -9.29 -4.70 9.42
C LEU A 69 -10.20 -4.56 10.64
N PRO A 70 -11.09 -3.57 10.66
CA PRO A 70 -11.97 -3.36 11.81
C PRO A 70 -13.01 -4.46 11.97
N THR A 71 -13.43 -5.08 10.87
CA THR A 71 -14.43 -6.15 10.89
C THR A 71 -13.91 -7.33 10.08
N PRO A 72 -13.47 -8.41 10.74
CA PRO A 72 -13.02 -9.58 10.01
C PRO A 72 -14.19 -10.26 9.29
N THR A 73 -13.97 -10.69 8.05
CA THR A 73 -14.95 -11.40 7.25
C THR A 73 -14.31 -12.65 6.64
N PRO A 74 -14.11 -13.70 7.46
CA PRO A 74 -13.42 -14.91 6.99
C PRO A 74 -14.08 -15.50 5.76
N GLY A 75 -13.27 -15.97 4.82
CA GLY A 75 -13.74 -16.62 3.62
C GLY A 75 -14.32 -15.71 2.55
N ARG A 76 -14.34 -14.41 2.79
CA ARG A 76 -14.84 -13.44 1.81
C ARG A 76 -13.72 -12.79 1.03
N THR A 77 -14.06 -12.28 -0.14
CA THR A 77 -13.16 -11.46 -0.94
C THR A 77 -13.37 -9.99 -0.59
N LEU A 78 -12.27 -9.30 -0.33
CA LEU A 78 -12.27 -7.90 0.06
C LEU A 78 -11.75 -7.07 -1.10
N GLU A 79 -12.43 -5.98 -1.40
CA GLU A 79 -11.94 -5.00 -2.36
C GLU A 79 -11.16 -3.92 -1.62
N LEU A 80 -9.85 -3.94 -1.81
CA LEU A 80 -8.94 -3.02 -1.13
C LEU A 80 -8.53 -1.91 -2.07
N TYR A 81 -8.68 -0.68 -1.61
CA TYR A 81 -8.21 0.52 -2.32
C TYR A 81 -6.91 0.98 -1.66
N ALA A 82 -5.91 1.23 -2.49
CA ALA A 82 -4.59 1.65 -2.00
C ALA A 82 -4.11 2.86 -2.78
N ASP A 83 -3.75 3.90 -2.05
CA ASP A 83 -3.20 5.13 -2.64
C ASP A 83 -1.73 5.24 -2.24
N SER A 84 -0.92 5.70 -3.18
CA SER A 84 0.49 5.98 -2.93
C SER A 84 0.95 7.11 -3.84
N GLN A 85 2.02 7.78 -3.44
CA GLN A 85 2.63 8.85 -4.23
C GLN A 85 4.12 8.85 -3.99
N GLY A 86 4.88 9.04 -5.06
CA GLY A 86 6.32 9.06 -4.99
C GLY A 86 6.96 9.93 -6.05
N CYS A 87 8.27 10.03 -5.96
CA CYS A 87 9.07 10.83 -6.89
C CYS A 87 10.34 10.06 -7.27
N ALA A 88 10.95 10.50 -8.37
CA ALA A 88 12.28 10.05 -8.76
C ALA A 88 13.33 11.02 -8.22
N ASP A 89 14.50 10.51 -7.88
CA ASP A 89 15.61 11.33 -7.37
C ASP A 89 16.06 12.40 -8.36
N VAL A 90 15.82 12.17 -9.64
CA VAL A 90 16.15 13.15 -10.69
C VAL A 90 15.27 14.40 -10.67
N GLY A 91 14.26 14.45 -9.79
CA GLY A 91 13.41 15.63 -9.63
C GLY A 91 12.04 15.53 -10.26
N VAL A 92 11.62 14.36 -10.67
CA VAL A 92 10.29 14.15 -11.27
C VAL A 92 9.38 13.52 -10.24
N CYS A 93 8.25 14.15 -9.96
CA CYS A 93 7.23 13.58 -9.09
C CYS A 93 6.04 13.11 -9.90
N TYR A 94 5.44 12.02 -9.45
CA TYR A 94 4.31 11.41 -10.13
C TYR A 94 3.02 11.77 -9.41
N PRO A 95 1.88 11.79 -10.13
CA PRO A 95 0.60 12.00 -9.48
C PRO A 95 0.27 10.85 -8.54
N PRO A 96 -0.63 11.06 -7.56
CA PRO A 96 -1.07 9.98 -6.70
C PRO A 96 -1.57 8.79 -7.50
N ASN A 97 -1.14 7.60 -7.11
CA ASN A 97 -1.51 6.35 -7.77
C ASN A 97 -2.56 5.63 -6.91
N ALA A 98 -3.74 5.45 -7.47
CA ALA A 98 -4.81 4.72 -6.81
C ALA A 98 -4.95 3.35 -7.45
N GLN A 99 -4.95 2.31 -6.62
CA GLN A 99 -5.03 0.92 -7.08
C GLN A 99 -6.15 0.20 -6.35
N VAL A 100 -6.74 -0.79 -7.02
CA VAL A 100 -7.80 -1.63 -6.45
C VAL A 100 -7.37 -3.08 -6.55
N LEU A 101 -7.45 -3.80 -5.44
CA LEU A 101 -7.06 -5.21 -5.38
C LEU A 101 -8.17 -6.03 -4.75
N GLN A 102 -8.37 -7.23 -5.30
CA GLN A 102 -9.29 -8.21 -4.73
C GLN A 102 -8.50 -9.17 -3.87
N VAL A 103 -8.76 -9.17 -2.57
CA VAL A 103 -8.01 -9.97 -1.60
C VAL A 103 -8.94 -10.97 -0.95
N GLY A 104 -8.63 -12.25 -1.10
CA GLY A 104 -9.38 -13.32 -0.42
C GLY A 104 -8.94 -13.43 1.03
N LEU A 105 -9.88 -13.35 1.96
CA LEU A 105 -9.59 -13.50 3.38
C LEU A 105 -9.66 -14.99 3.74
N PRO A 106 -8.64 -15.53 4.43
CA PRO A 106 -8.63 -16.94 4.79
C PRO A 106 -9.61 -17.25 5.92
N ALA A 107 -9.87 -18.53 6.13
CA ALA A 107 -10.59 -18.98 7.31
C ALA A 107 -9.74 -18.75 8.56
N PRO A 108 -10.37 -18.67 9.75
CA PRO A 108 -9.60 -18.54 11.00
C PRO A 108 -8.65 -19.72 11.16
N GLY A 109 -7.38 -19.41 11.51
CA GLY A 109 -6.35 -20.40 11.69
C GLY A 109 -5.72 -20.94 10.41
N ALA A 110 -6.18 -20.51 9.24
CA ALA A 110 -5.57 -20.91 7.98
C ALA A 110 -4.26 -20.15 7.75
N LYS A 111 -3.43 -20.70 6.86
CA LYS A 111 -2.18 -20.04 6.50
C LYS A 111 -2.44 -18.77 5.70
N PRO A 112 -1.50 -17.80 5.73
CA PRO A 112 -1.62 -16.63 4.87
C PRO A 112 -1.80 -17.03 3.40
N GLY A 113 -2.65 -16.29 2.70
CA GLY A 113 -2.86 -16.51 1.28
C GLY A 113 -1.69 -16.03 0.42
N PRO A 114 -1.72 -16.32 -0.87
CA PRO A 114 -0.69 -15.82 -1.78
C PRO A 114 -0.83 -14.30 -1.99
N TYR A 115 0.27 -13.67 -2.38
CA TYR A 115 0.23 -12.26 -2.76
C TYR A 115 -0.58 -12.07 -4.04
N VAL A 116 -1.37 -11.01 -4.04
CA VAL A 116 -2.12 -10.56 -5.22
C VAL A 116 -1.52 -9.23 -5.65
N GLU A 117 -1.21 -9.11 -6.93
CA GLU A 117 -0.67 -7.87 -7.45
C GLU A 117 -1.76 -6.96 -7.96
N ALA A 118 -1.56 -5.65 -7.77
CA ALA A 118 -2.45 -4.66 -8.33
C ALA A 118 -2.29 -4.63 -9.84
N ALA A 119 -3.41 -4.51 -10.55
CA ALA A 119 -3.38 -4.31 -11.99
C ALA A 119 -2.77 -2.95 -12.30
N PRO A 120 -1.88 -2.84 -13.31
CA PRO A 120 -1.33 -1.55 -13.70
C PRO A 120 -2.44 -0.60 -14.17
N ARG A 121 -2.30 0.67 -13.81
CA ARG A 121 -3.19 1.71 -14.30
C ARG A 121 -2.77 2.10 -15.70
N LYS A 122 -3.67 1.95 -16.66
CA LYS A 122 -3.33 2.19 -18.05
C LYS A 122 -3.13 3.66 -18.39
N SER A 123 -3.84 4.55 -17.73
CA SER A 123 -3.97 5.92 -18.17
C SER A 123 -2.69 6.74 -18.09
N TRP A 124 -1.78 6.42 -17.19
CA TRP A 124 -0.58 7.23 -17.00
C TRP A 124 0.72 6.45 -17.13
N LEU A 125 0.66 5.18 -17.37
CA LEU A 125 1.84 4.33 -17.54
C LEU A 125 2.42 4.36 -18.96
N LYS A 126 1.87 5.14 -19.78
CA LYS A 126 2.30 5.20 -21.18
C LYS A 126 3.49 6.09 -21.38
#